data_6c8480c11f3b9139e97da2d369e90b45
#
_entry.id   6c8480c11f3b9139e97da2d369e90b45
#
_cell.length_a   1.000
_cell.length_b   1.000
_cell.length_c   1.000
_cell.angle_alpha   90.00
_cell.angle_beta   90.00
_cell.angle_gamma   90.00
#
_symmetry.space_group_name_H-M   'P 1'
#
loop_
_entity.id
_entity.type
_entity.pdbx_description
1 polymer ?
#
loop_
_entity_poly.entity_id
_entity_poly.type
_entity_poly.pdbx_seq_one_letter_code
_entity_poly.pdbx_strand_id
1 'polypeptide(L)'
;MNLIRHSALALAATTALLAGCATAPAPKEPVTLRVVAFNDLHGHLQTAALNLPHPNPASTAANPAPPLRVNVGGTAELAGLVKELRKGAPHSVVVSSGDAIGGTPLISAIFFHEATIDVMNRIGVDVAALGNHEFDAGAAELQRVLAGGCRPAQPGDTAMSCALGRHEGAKFPHLAANVLKADGTPLMAPAVVKTYGGIKVGFIGAVTRGTPTIVVPSGVAGLRFTDEAAAINAEAARLQAQGVQAIVATIHEGGFNDAAQMEWNSNACPGRRGEIFEIEKRLAPAVDVVLSAHTHQGYACVMDGTSKGRPVMQALSFGRGVSVLDLVLDPATGDVDRSKSVYRNLPVFNARTEAAHRELIIGQEPAPLATALRAAVPDADVAQRVAAYTEKAKPLADRVVGRIGGGFDTAANRGSSSAGRLIADAQHAATMAADRGGARFALMNPGGVRAPLPCRGTPPCEVTFGDVFTMQPFGNSLVVMTLTGAEIKQMLEDQQRAGRTNPSFLLPSKSLSYRWIAKAPYGQRVQDLRIDGQPVDPAAAIRFTVNSFMADGGDGLSLLRQGRERLGGELDIDALVSFLKTTPSPSADERVVIVND
;
A
#
# COMPACT_ATOMS: atom_id res chain seq x y z
N MET A 1 -4.90 -101.25 -35.76
CA MET A 1 -3.61 -101.42 -36.40
C MET A 1 -2.91 -100.10 -36.34
N ASN A 2 -1.70 -100.06 -35.83
CA ASN A 2 -0.70 -99.04 -35.67
C ASN A 2 -0.91 -97.92 -34.66
N LEU A 3 -0.28 -98.22 -33.55
CA LEU A 3 0.11 -97.27 -32.50
C LEU A 3 1.22 -96.32 -32.99
N ILE A 4 1.11 -95.08 -32.68
CA ILE A 4 2.24 -94.14 -32.70
C ILE A 4 2.32 -93.49 -31.32
N ARG A 5 3.44 -93.78 -30.63
CA ARG A 5 3.80 -93.21 -29.35
C ARG A 5 4.38 -91.82 -29.52
N HIS A 6 3.89 -90.88 -28.76
CA HIS A 6 4.47 -89.53 -28.69
C HIS A 6 5.39 -89.43 -27.48
N SER A 7 6.66 -89.23 -27.70
CA SER A 7 7.64 -88.89 -26.70
C SER A 7 7.57 -87.39 -26.38
N ALA A 8 7.26 -87.00 -25.17
CA ALA A 8 7.32 -85.59 -24.72
C ALA A 8 8.76 -85.30 -24.28
N LEU A 9 9.40 -84.32 -24.97
CA LEU A 9 10.61 -83.69 -24.48
C LEU A 9 10.22 -82.57 -23.54
N ALA A 10 10.66 -82.70 -22.27
CA ALA A 10 10.55 -81.61 -21.30
C ALA A 10 11.72 -80.62 -21.51
N LEU A 11 11.45 -79.40 -21.93
CA LEU A 11 12.39 -78.30 -22.04
C LEU A 11 12.33 -77.47 -20.75
N ALA A 12 13.30 -77.60 -19.88
CA ALA A 12 13.45 -76.80 -18.66
C ALA A 12 13.92 -75.39 -19.07
N ALA A 13 13.03 -74.41 -19.03
CA ALA A 13 13.37 -72.99 -19.16
C ALA A 13 13.84 -72.44 -17.80
N THR A 14 15.13 -72.27 -17.65
CA THR A 14 15.75 -71.49 -16.58
C THR A 14 15.51 -69.99 -16.80
N THR A 15 14.47 -69.41 -16.19
CA THR A 15 14.30 -67.96 -16.15
C THR A 15 15.28 -67.37 -15.13
N ALA A 16 16.37 -66.79 -15.61
CA ALA A 16 17.25 -65.96 -14.79
C ALA A 16 16.48 -64.68 -14.42
N LEU A 17 16.09 -64.51 -13.18
CA LEU A 17 15.65 -63.24 -12.60
C LEU A 17 16.84 -62.26 -12.55
N LEU A 18 16.95 -61.42 -13.55
CA LEU A 18 17.73 -60.18 -13.48
C LEU A 18 16.97 -59.24 -12.54
N ALA A 19 17.26 -59.30 -11.24
CA ALA A 19 16.95 -58.26 -10.30
C ALA A 19 17.77 -57.01 -10.70
N GLY A 20 17.19 -56.19 -11.60
CA GLY A 20 17.69 -54.86 -11.86
C GLY A 20 17.55 -54.08 -10.56
N CYS A 21 18.70 -53.80 -9.88
CA CYS A 21 18.75 -52.71 -8.92
C CYS A 21 18.33 -51.43 -9.62
N ALA A 22 17.03 -51.08 -9.53
CA ALA A 22 16.59 -49.73 -9.83
C ALA A 22 17.31 -48.84 -8.84
N THR A 23 18.42 -48.22 -9.25
CA THR A 23 19.01 -47.13 -8.50
C THR A 23 17.91 -46.09 -8.34
N ALA A 24 17.52 -45.84 -7.08
CA ALA A 24 16.63 -44.71 -6.78
C ALA A 24 17.19 -43.47 -7.51
N PRO A 25 16.35 -42.73 -8.22
CA PRO A 25 16.82 -41.54 -8.89
C PRO A 25 17.54 -40.68 -7.85
N ALA A 26 18.73 -40.19 -8.21
CA ALA A 26 19.51 -39.32 -7.32
C ALA A 26 18.59 -38.19 -6.85
N PRO A 27 18.63 -37.81 -5.56
CA PRO A 27 17.83 -36.71 -5.06
C PRO A 27 18.09 -35.49 -5.94
N LYS A 28 17.01 -34.89 -6.45
CA LYS A 28 17.14 -33.66 -7.25
C LYS A 28 17.72 -32.58 -6.35
N GLU A 29 18.64 -31.77 -6.89
CA GLU A 29 19.20 -30.62 -6.18
C GLU A 29 18.07 -29.65 -5.79
N PRO A 30 18.15 -29.02 -4.61
CA PRO A 30 17.23 -27.97 -4.21
C PRO A 30 17.15 -26.84 -5.24
N VAL A 31 15.95 -26.31 -5.45
CA VAL A 31 15.72 -25.22 -6.40
C VAL A 31 15.60 -23.91 -5.61
N THR A 32 16.44 -22.93 -5.92
CA THR A 32 16.27 -21.59 -5.34
C THR A 32 15.34 -20.76 -6.20
N LEU A 33 14.24 -20.29 -5.61
CA LEU A 33 13.33 -19.32 -6.20
C LEU A 33 13.56 -17.95 -5.57
N ARG A 34 13.97 -16.97 -6.36
CA ARG A 34 14.04 -15.56 -5.92
C ARG A 34 12.68 -14.89 -6.09
N VAL A 35 12.07 -14.52 -4.98
CA VAL A 35 10.90 -13.64 -4.94
C VAL A 35 11.39 -12.21 -4.74
N VAL A 36 11.03 -11.31 -5.65
CA VAL A 36 11.24 -9.87 -5.51
C VAL A 36 9.89 -9.23 -5.32
N ALA A 37 9.62 -8.69 -4.13
CA ALA A 37 8.33 -8.10 -3.82
C ALA A 37 8.44 -6.61 -3.53
N PHE A 38 7.42 -5.85 -3.94
CA PHE A 38 7.22 -4.46 -3.54
C PHE A 38 5.74 -4.25 -3.22
N ASN A 39 5.42 -3.15 -2.54
CA ASN A 39 4.09 -2.85 -2.07
C ASN A 39 3.82 -1.35 -2.11
N ASP A 40 2.54 -0.97 -2.09
CA ASP A 40 2.10 0.41 -1.91
C ASP A 40 2.83 1.37 -2.87
N LEU A 41 2.85 1.05 -4.17
CA LEU A 41 3.49 1.88 -5.19
C LEU A 41 2.77 3.22 -5.34
N HIS A 42 1.42 3.20 -5.21
CA HIS A 42 0.56 4.39 -5.32
C HIS A 42 0.93 5.30 -6.49
N GLY A 43 1.20 4.72 -7.65
CA GLY A 43 1.50 5.49 -8.84
C GLY A 43 2.66 6.48 -8.75
N HIS A 44 3.58 6.30 -7.80
CA HIS A 44 4.81 7.09 -7.69
C HIS A 44 5.81 6.69 -8.77
N LEU A 45 5.54 7.11 -10.01
CA LEU A 45 6.29 6.67 -11.19
C LEU A 45 7.62 7.38 -11.35
N GLN A 46 7.69 8.64 -10.94
CA GLN A 46 8.87 9.49 -11.11
C GLN A 46 9.90 9.27 -10.00
N THR A 47 11.17 9.54 -10.32
CA THR A 47 12.25 9.64 -9.32
C THR A 47 12.00 10.83 -8.42
N ALA A 48 11.60 10.59 -7.18
CA ALA A 48 11.29 11.62 -6.19
C ALA A 48 12.41 11.73 -5.13
N ALA A 49 12.40 12.83 -4.37
CA ALA A 49 13.26 12.99 -3.19
C ALA A 49 12.66 12.29 -1.97
N LEU A 50 12.44 10.99 -2.06
CA LEU A 50 11.95 10.16 -0.96
C LEU A 50 13.14 9.65 -0.14
N ASN A 51 13.01 9.68 1.17
CA ASN A 51 14.09 9.32 2.07
C ASN A 51 13.83 7.97 2.76
N LEU A 52 14.91 7.19 2.87
CA LEU A 52 15.03 6.08 3.79
C LEU A 52 15.94 6.53 4.93
N PRO A 53 15.48 6.59 6.19
CA PRO A 53 16.36 6.77 7.34
C PRO A 53 17.30 5.56 7.45
N HIS A 54 18.60 5.80 7.72
CA HIS A 54 19.59 4.75 7.92
C HIS A 54 20.45 5.07 9.15
N PRO A 55 20.89 4.06 9.94
CA PRO A 55 21.79 4.29 11.06
C PRO A 55 23.01 5.10 10.63
N ASN A 56 23.33 6.13 11.38
CA ASN A 56 24.53 6.92 11.14
C ASN A 56 25.72 6.25 11.83
N PRO A 57 26.72 5.75 11.10
CA PRO A 57 27.88 5.09 11.71
C PRO A 57 28.72 5.99 12.61
N ALA A 58 28.59 7.32 12.48
CA ALA A 58 29.19 8.28 13.38
C ALA A 58 28.43 8.46 14.70
N SER A 59 27.23 7.87 14.82
CA SER A 59 26.41 7.96 16.04
C SER A 59 26.93 6.98 17.10
N THR A 60 27.23 7.49 18.29
CA THR A 60 27.62 6.69 19.46
C THR A 60 26.73 7.03 20.65
N ALA A 61 26.71 6.17 21.68
CA ALA A 61 25.95 6.47 22.90
C ALA A 61 26.43 7.77 23.59
N ALA A 62 27.72 8.11 23.48
CA ALA A 62 28.31 9.33 24.04
C ALA A 62 28.12 10.56 23.14
N ASN A 63 27.94 10.35 21.81
CA ASN A 63 27.77 11.43 20.86
C ASN A 63 26.71 11.00 19.81
N PRO A 64 25.42 11.10 20.12
CA PRO A 64 24.35 10.69 19.23
C PRO A 64 24.29 11.61 17.99
N ALA A 65 24.41 11.03 16.81
CA ALA A 65 24.23 11.71 15.53
C ALA A 65 22.87 11.37 14.91
N PRO A 66 22.25 12.32 14.19
CA PRO A 66 20.97 12.04 13.55
C PRO A 66 21.13 10.94 12.46
N PRO A 67 20.05 10.19 12.18
CA PRO A 67 20.04 9.22 11.10
C PRO A 67 20.44 9.84 9.76
N LEU A 68 21.13 9.08 8.93
CA LEU A 68 21.35 9.45 7.53
C LEU A 68 20.01 9.47 6.80
N ARG A 69 19.86 10.41 5.87
CA ARG A 69 18.72 10.47 4.96
C ARG A 69 19.17 10.00 3.59
N VAL A 70 18.86 8.76 3.26
CA VAL A 70 19.23 8.14 1.99
C VAL A 70 18.13 8.35 0.97
N ASN A 71 18.43 9.03 -0.13
CA ASN A 71 17.45 9.23 -1.21
C ASN A 71 17.24 7.91 -1.95
N VAL A 72 15.98 7.50 -2.12
CA VAL A 72 15.58 6.23 -2.74
C VAL A 72 14.28 6.40 -3.52
N GLY A 73 13.99 5.44 -4.41
CA GLY A 73 12.73 5.34 -5.16
C GLY A 73 12.85 5.84 -6.60
N GLY A 74 11.80 5.52 -7.35
CA GLY A 74 11.67 5.73 -8.78
C GLY A 74 11.43 4.41 -9.51
N THR A 75 10.48 4.39 -10.45
CA THR A 75 10.10 3.12 -11.12
C THR A 75 11.12 2.66 -12.17
N ALA A 76 11.85 3.56 -12.78
CA ALA A 76 12.96 3.19 -13.67
C ALA A 76 14.11 2.52 -12.90
N GLU A 77 14.42 3.05 -11.72
CA GLU A 77 15.40 2.51 -10.78
C GLU A 77 14.93 1.17 -10.22
N LEU A 78 13.65 1.05 -9.85
CA LEU A 78 13.03 -0.20 -9.41
C LEU A 78 13.14 -1.27 -10.51
N ALA A 79 12.77 -0.94 -11.75
CA ALA A 79 12.88 -1.86 -12.89
C ALA A 79 14.31 -2.30 -13.14
N GLY A 80 15.28 -1.39 -13.04
CA GLY A 80 16.69 -1.68 -13.17
C GLY A 80 17.20 -2.65 -12.09
N LEU A 81 16.80 -2.42 -10.83
CA LEU A 81 17.14 -3.31 -9.72
C LEU A 81 16.50 -4.70 -9.89
N VAL A 82 15.21 -4.76 -10.25
CA VAL A 82 14.51 -6.03 -10.54
C VAL A 82 15.24 -6.82 -11.63
N LYS A 83 15.68 -6.15 -12.69
CA LYS A 83 16.42 -6.77 -13.81
C LYS A 83 17.75 -7.38 -13.34
N GLU A 84 18.52 -6.67 -12.50
CA GLU A 84 19.78 -7.21 -11.98
C GLU A 84 19.55 -8.35 -10.98
N LEU A 85 18.54 -8.25 -10.13
CA LEU A 85 18.16 -9.34 -9.22
C LEU A 85 17.73 -10.61 -9.99
N ARG A 86 17.02 -10.46 -11.12
CA ARG A 86 16.64 -11.60 -11.98
C ARG A 86 17.82 -12.26 -12.66
N LYS A 87 18.83 -11.49 -13.12
CA LYS A 87 20.05 -12.04 -13.74
C LYS A 87 20.80 -13.01 -12.82
N GLY A 88 20.79 -12.73 -11.53
CA GLY A 88 21.46 -13.55 -10.51
C GLY A 88 20.68 -14.78 -10.07
N ALA A 89 19.47 -15.04 -10.64
CA ALA A 89 18.58 -16.12 -10.21
C ALA A 89 17.89 -16.77 -11.42
N PRO A 90 18.16 -18.05 -11.72
CA PRO A 90 17.54 -18.75 -12.85
C PRO A 90 16.02 -18.90 -12.71
N HIS A 91 15.53 -18.91 -11.45
CA HIS A 91 14.12 -18.91 -11.13
C HIS A 91 13.81 -17.66 -10.30
N SER A 92 12.94 -16.80 -10.82
CA SER A 92 12.55 -15.57 -10.15
C SER A 92 11.11 -15.22 -10.44
N VAL A 93 10.49 -14.48 -9.52
CA VAL A 93 9.13 -13.96 -9.62
C VAL A 93 9.07 -12.57 -9.01
N VAL A 94 8.33 -11.65 -9.64
CA VAL A 94 8.09 -10.30 -9.13
C VAL A 94 6.65 -10.21 -8.64
N VAL A 95 6.48 -9.82 -7.38
CA VAL A 95 5.17 -9.75 -6.70
C VAL A 95 4.89 -8.32 -6.25
N SER A 96 3.66 -7.83 -6.49
CA SER A 96 3.14 -6.60 -5.90
C SER A 96 2.09 -6.94 -4.84
N SER A 97 2.25 -6.39 -3.62
CA SER A 97 1.35 -6.70 -2.50
C SER A 97 0.18 -5.71 -2.38
N GLY A 98 -0.28 -5.14 -3.49
CA GLY A 98 -1.43 -4.23 -3.53
C GLY A 98 -1.07 -2.76 -3.37
N ASP A 99 -2.10 -1.90 -3.47
CA ASP A 99 -2.01 -0.44 -3.50
C ASP A 99 -1.00 0.07 -4.55
N ALA A 100 -1.03 -0.55 -5.71
CA ALA A 100 -0.25 -0.06 -6.84
C ALA A 100 -0.86 1.24 -7.40
N ILE A 101 -2.18 1.35 -7.37
CA ILE A 101 -2.99 2.48 -7.82
C ILE A 101 -3.84 3.04 -6.68
N GLY A 102 -4.48 4.20 -6.91
CA GLY A 102 -5.28 4.91 -5.92
C GLY A 102 -4.44 5.73 -4.93
N GLY A 103 -4.99 6.85 -4.44
CA GLY A 103 -4.23 7.79 -3.61
C GLY A 103 -2.94 8.29 -4.24
N THR A 104 -2.92 8.49 -5.56
CA THR A 104 -1.71 8.61 -6.40
C THR A 104 -1.39 10.05 -6.78
N PRO A 105 -0.11 10.37 -7.07
CA PRO A 105 0.26 11.62 -7.73
C PRO A 105 -0.44 11.80 -9.08
N LEU A 106 -0.51 13.06 -9.54
CA LEU A 106 -1.23 13.45 -10.76
C LEU A 106 -0.81 12.64 -11.99
N ILE A 107 0.50 12.30 -12.12
CA ILE A 107 1.02 11.50 -13.24
C ILE A 107 0.37 10.10 -13.39
N SER A 108 -0.24 9.58 -12.35
CA SER A 108 -1.02 8.34 -12.41
C SER A 108 -2.52 8.64 -12.56
N ALA A 109 -3.05 9.52 -11.69
CA ALA A 109 -4.47 9.80 -11.61
C ALA A 109 -5.05 10.42 -12.88
N ILE A 110 -4.33 11.37 -13.52
CA ILE A 110 -4.79 12.03 -14.76
C ILE A 110 -4.98 11.06 -15.93
N PHE A 111 -4.35 9.89 -15.86
CA PHE A 111 -4.49 8.83 -16.85
C PHE A 111 -5.34 7.67 -16.32
N PHE A 112 -6.20 7.89 -15.33
CA PHE A 112 -7.03 6.86 -14.71
C PHE A 112 -6.21 5.61 -14.29
N HIS A 113 -4.99 5.85 -13.77
CA HIS A 113 -4.01 4.83 -13.33
C HIS A 113 -3.47 3.91 -14.44
N GLU A 114 -3.84 4.13 -15.70
CA GLU A 114 -3.33 3.38 -16.86
C GLU A 114 -1.81 3.46 -16.96
N ALA A 115 -1.23 4.62 -16.65
CA ALA A 115 0.22 4.83 -16.62
C ALA A 115 0.93 3.91 -15.63
N THR A 116 0.33 3.67 -14.46
CA THR A 116 0.91 2.78 -13.45
C THR A 116 0.90 1.32 -13.91
N ILE A 117 -0.23 0.84 -14.44
CA ILE A 117 -0.33 -0.54 -14.95
C ILE A 117 0.63 -0.77 -16.12
N ASP A 118 0.77 0.19 -17.05
CA ASP A 118 1.72 0.10 -18.15
C ASP A 118 3.18 0.00 -17.64
N VAL A 119 3.54 0.82 -16.64
CA VAL A 119 4.86 0.77 -16.01
C VAL A 119 5.08 -0.55 -15.26
N MET A 120 4.10 -1.08 -14.54
CA MET A 120 4.19 -2.38 -13.86
C MET A 120 4.39 -3.54 -14.86
N ASN A 121 3.73 -3.49 -16.02
CA ASN A 121 3.96 -4.44 -17.12
C ASN A 121 5.44 -4.42 -17.56
N ARG A 122 6.06 -3.24 -17.64
CA ARG A 122 7.46 -3.05 -18.07
C ARG A 122 8.46 -3.42 -16.98
N ILE A 123 8.15 -3.19 -15.70
CA ILE A 123 8.93 -3.72 -14.57
C ILE A 123 8.96 -5.26 -14.62
N GLY A 124 7.96 -5.88 -15.23
CA GLY A 124 7.83 -7.32 -15.35
C GLY A 124 7.23 -7.94 -14.09
N VAL A 125 6.18 -7.34 -13.53
CA VAL A 125 5.38 -7.94 -12.46
C VAL A 125 4.78 -9.25 -12.95
N ASP A 126 4.87 -10.28 -12.13
CA ASP A 126 4.37 -11.63 -12.44
C ASP A 126 3.08 -11.97 -11.71
N VAL A 127 2.84 -11.36 -10.55
CA VAL A 127 1.68 -11.56 -9.69
C VAL A 127 1.42 -10.30 -8.88
N ALA A 128 0.16 -9.91 -8.69
CA ALA A 128 -0.20 -8.84 -7.77
C ALA A 128 -1.36 -9.28 -6.86
N ALA A 129 -1.38 -8.79 -5.61
CA ALA A 129 -2.60 -8.77 -4.81
C ALA A 129 -3.38 -7.47 -5.08
N LEU A 130 -4.67 -7.44 -4.75
CA LEU A 130 -5.39 -6.18 -4.61
C LEU A 130 -5.07 -5.56 -3.24
N GLY A 131 -4.96 -4.23 -3.20
CA GLY A 131 -5.05 -3.45 -1.98
C GLY A 131 -6.40 -2.73 -1.87
N ASN A 132 -6.58 -1.92 -0.83
CA ASN A 132 -7.82 -1.17 -0.66
C ASN A 132 -7.93 -0.02 -1.68
N HIS A 133 -6.84 0.63 -2.02
CA HIS A 133 -6.83 1.75 -2.95
C HIS A 133 -7.08 1.35 -4.41
N GLU A 134 -6.95 0.08 -4.78
CA GLU A 134 -7.45 -0.43 -6.05
C GLU A 134 -8.97 -0.18 -6.22
N PHE A 135 -9.70 0.00 -5.13
CA PHE A 135 -11.15 0.26 -5.12
C PHE A 135 -11.52 1.74 -5.01
N ASP A 136 -10.60 2.69 -4.99
CA ASP A 136 -10.89 4.14 -4.83
C ASP A 136 -11.89 4.66 -5.87
N ALA A 137 -11.74 4.23 -7.13
CA ALA A 137 -12.66 4.58 -8.21
C ALA A 137 -13.79 3.54 -8.42
N GLY A 138 -13.93 2.57 -7.50
CA GLY A 138 -14.91 1.50 -7.53
C GLY A 138 -14.51 0.28 -8.32
N ALA A 139 -15.20 -0.82 -8.05
CA ALA A 139 -14.89 -2.14 -8.63
C ALA A 139 -15.00 -2.19 -10.17
N ALA A 140 -15.90 -1.43 -10.77
CA ALA A 140 -16.06 -1.39 -12.22
C ALA A 140 -14.85 -0.74 -12.91
N GLU A 141 -14.35 0.38 -12.37
CA GLU A 141 -13.15 1.03 -12.90
C GLU A 141 -11.90 0.18 -12.66
N LEU A 142 -11.80 -0.47 -11.49
CA LEU A 142 -10.76 -1.46 -11.25
C LEU A 142 -10.74 -2.52 -12.34
N GLN A 143 -11.89 -3.15 -12.64
CA GLN A 143 -11.97 -4.16 -13.69
C GLN A 143 -11.56 -3.61 -15.06
N ARG A 144 -11.95 -2.36 -15.40
CA ARG A 144 -11.55 -1.72 -16.65
C ARG A 144 -10.03 -1.54 -16.73
N VAL A 145 -9.43 -0.95 -15.71
CA VAL A 145 -7.98 -0.66 -15.74
C VAL A 145 -7.14 -1.93 -15.76
N LEU A 146 -7.62 -3.01 -15.15
CA LEU A 146 -6.94 -4.30 -15.19
C LEU A 146 -7.15 -5.05 -16.51
N ALA A 147 -8.35 -5.00 -17.07
CA ALA A 147 -8.66 -5.67 -18.35
C ALA A 147 -8.15 -4.90 -19.58
N GLY A 148 -7.89 -3.61 -19.44
CA GLY A 148 -7.54 -2.73 -20.54
C GLY A 148 -8.74 -2.09 -21.21
N GLY A 149 -8.44 -1.19 -22.13
CA GLY A 149 -9.43 -0.38 -22.84
C GLY A 149 -9.47 1.06 -22.36
N CYS A 150 -9.96 1.94 -23.21
CA CYS A 150 -10.04 3.36 -22.93
C CYS A 150 -11.35 3.69 -22.22
N ARG A 151 -11.29 4.59 -21.24
CA ARG A 151 -12.49 5.20 -20.67
C ARG A 151 -13.08 6.19 -21.67
N PRO A 152 -14.39 6.16 -21.94
CA PRO A 152 -15.04 7.18 -22.75
C PRO A 152 -14.85 8.57 -22.15
N ALA A 153 -14.43 9.54 -22.97
CA ALA A 153 -14.31 10.93 -22.55
C ALA A 153 -15.69 11.49 -22.17
N GLN A 154 -15.75 12.21 -21.05
CA GLN A 154 -16.95 12.92 -20.62
C GLN A 154 -16.75 14.44 -20.75
N PRO A 155 -17.80 15.22 -21.00
CA PRO A 155 -17.70 16.67 -21.04
C PRO A 155 -17.13 17.21 -19.71
N GLY A 156 -16.04 17.98 -19.81
CA GLY A 156 -15.36 18.55 -18.63
C GLY A 156 -14.23 17.69 -18.08
N ASP A 157 -13.98 16.47 -18.60
CA ASP A 157 -12.83 15.66 -18.20
C ASP A 157 -11.52 16.39 -18.50
N THR A 158 -10.72 16.60 -17.47
CA THR A 158 -9.31 17.01 -17.59
C THR A 158 -8.37 15.81 -17.63
N ALA A 159 -8.86 14.63 -17.24
CA ALA A 159 -8.12 13.37 -17.25
C ALA A 159 -8.15 12.72 -18.65
N MET A 160 -7.09 11.99 -18.97
CA MET A 160 -6.79 11.49 -20.31
C MET A 160 -6.64 9.96 -20.31
N SER A 161 -7.69 9.23 -20.61
CA SER A 161 -7.56 7.80 -20.88
C SER A 161 -6.85 7.55 -22.21
N CYS A 162 -6.06 6.49 -22.29
CA CYS A 162 -5.33 6.08 -23.49
C CYS A 162 -4.39 7.17 -24.07
N ALA A 163 -3.81 7.98 -23.21
CA ALA A 163 -3.02 9.16 -23.61
C ALA A 163 -1.78 8.83 -24.45
N LEU A 164 -1.23 7.62 -24.33
CA LEU A 164 -0.07 7.13 -25.10
C LEU A 164 -0.41 5.88 -25.94
N GLY A 165 -1.63 5.82 -26.44
CA GLY A 165 -2.18 4.68 -27.19
C GLY A 165 -3.15 3.85 -26.35
N ARG A 166 -3.75 2.82 -26.96
CA ARG A 166 -4.72 1.96 -26.28
C ARG A 166 -4.11 1.36 -25.01
N HIS A 167 -4.84 1.44 -23.91
CA HIS A 167 -4.45 0.79 -22.66
C HIS A 167 -4.64 -0.73 -22.77
N GLU A 168 -3.54 -1.49 -22.59
CA GLU A 168 -3.52 -2.94 -22.78
C GLU A 168 -3.98 -3.73 -21.53
N GLY A 169 -4.17 -3.06 -20.41
CA GLY A 169 -4.45 -3.70 -19.12
C GLY A 169 -3.21 -4.33 -18.48
N ALA A 170 -3.43 -5.03 -17.37
CA ALA A 170 -2.39 -5.75 -16.65
C ALA A 170 -2.05 -7.07 -17.37
N LYS A 171 -0.75 -7.34 -17.59
CA LYS A 171 -0.25 -8.59 -18.19
C LYS A 171 0.05 -9.67 -17.13
N PHE A 172 -0.39 -9.44 -15.91
CA PHE A 172 -0.20 -10.31 -14.75
C PHE A 172 -1.51 -10.44 -13.97
N PRO A 173 -1.75 -11.58 -13.29
CA PRO A 173 -2.96 -11.78 -12.51
C PRO A 173 -2.96 -10.89 -11.27
N HIS A 174 -4.14 -10.36 -10.94
CA HIS A 174 -4.45 -9.77 -9.65
C HIS A 174 -5.24 -10.78 -8.81
N LEU A 175 -4.86 -10.94 -7.55
CA LEU A 175 -5.37 -11.98 -6.66
C LEU A 175 -6.12 -11.35 -5.46
N ALA A 176 -7.27 -11.95 -5.10
CA ALA A 176 -8.01 -11.58 -3.89
C ALA A 176 -8.91 -12.74 -3.44
N ALA A 177 -8.43 -13.59 -2.55
CA ALA A 177 -9.16 -14.76 -2.07
C ALA A 177 -10.37 -14.39 -1.18
N ASN A 178 -10.31 -13.22 -0.52
CA ASN A 178 -11.30 -12.80 0.45
C ASN A 178 -12.29 -11.75 -0.05
N VAL A 179 -12.30 -11.42 -1.35
CA VAL A 179 -13.26 -10.49 -1.94
C VAL A 179 -14.28 -11.25 -2.80
N LEU A 180 -15.52 -11.26 -2.32
CA LEU A 180 -16.61 -12.01 -2.94
C LEU A 180 -17.68 -11.08 -3.48
N LYS A 181 -18.26 -11.42 -4.63
CA LYS A 181 -19.45 -10.78 -5.18
C LYS A 181 -20.70 -11.17 -4.37
N ALA A 182 -21.82 -10.52 -4.66
CA ALA A 182 -23.11 -10.81 -4.00
C ALA A 182 -23.56 -12.27 -4.17
N ASP A 183 -23.22 -12.91 -5.29
CA ASP A 183 -23.52 -14.33 -5.57
C ASP A 183 -22.58 -15.31 -4.86
N GLY A 184 -21.59 -14.82 -4.11
CA GLY A 184 -20.61 -15.61 -3.40
C GLY A 184 -19.40 -16.05 -4.24
N THR A 185 -19.36 -15.72 -5.53
CA THR A 185 -18.19 -15.98 -6.38
C THR A 185 -17.07 -14.97 -6.09
N PRO A 186 -15.78 -15.36 -6.21
CA PRO A 186 -14.67 -14.42 -6.07
C PRO A 186 -14.73 -13.29 -7.10
N LEU A 187 -14.34 -12.07 -6.69
CA LEU A 187 -14.19 -10.93 -7.61
C LEU A 187 -12.99 -11.14 -8.55
N MET A 188 -11.88 -11.63 -8.01
CA MET A 188 -10.64 -11.95 -8.70
C MET A 188 -10.25 -13.40 -8.40
N ALA A 189 -9.29 -13.95 -9.15
CA ALA A 189 -8.73 -15.25 -8.84
C ALA A 189 -8.17 -15.25 -7.40
N PRO A 190 -8.46 -16.28 -6.57
CA PRO A 190 -7.93 -16.35 -5.22
C PRO A 190 -6.42 -16.62 -5.18
N ALA A 191 -5.92 -17.37 -6.17
CA ALA A 191 -4.51 -17.77 -6.27
C ALA A 191 -4.09 -18.04 -7.71
N VAL A 192 -2.77 -18.10 -7.90
CA VAL A 192 -2.13 -18.59 -9.13
C VAL A 192 -1.01 -19.58 -8.76
N VAL A 193 -0.83 -20.61 -9.58
CA VAL A 193 0.25 -21.60 -9.43
C VAL A 193 1.27 -21.40 -10.56
N LYS A 194 2.55 -21.28 -10.18
CA LYS A 194 3.67 -21.24 -11.11
C LYS A 194 4.62 -22.40 -10.81
N THR A 195 5.42 -22.82 -11.80
CA THR A 195 6.33 -23.96 -11.65
C THR A 195 7.79 -23.51 -11.85
N TYR A 196 8.64 -23.85 -10.91
CA TYR A 196 10.06 -23.53 -10.91
C TYR A 196 10.90 -24.78 -10.67
N GLY A 197 11.78 -25.13 -11.61
CA GLY A 197 12.58 -26.36 -11.52
C GLY A 197 11.75 -27.63 -11.36
N GLY A 198 10.51 -27.63 -11.85
CA GLY A 198 9.57 -28.75 -11.70
C GLY A 198 8.74 -28.74 -10.40
N ILE A 199 8.98 -27.80 -9.48
CA ILE A 199 8.24 -27.63 -8.22
C ILE A 199 7.16 -26.57 -8.40
N LYS A 200 5.93 -26.89 -7.98
CA LYS A 200 4.80 -25.98 -8.00
C LYS A 200 4.83 -25.05 -6.80
N VAL A 201 4.64 -23.75 -7.04
CA VAL A 201 4.52 -22.72 -5.99
C VAL A 201 3.19 -22.00 -6.17
N GLY A 202 2.39 -21.96 -5.10
CA GLY A 202 1.12 -21.24 -5.04
C GLY A 202 1.31 -19.83 -4.50
N PHE A 203 0.72 -18.85 -5.19
CA PHE A 203 0.63 -17.47 -4.72
C PHE A 203 -0.84 -17.18 -4.42
N ILE A 204 -1.15 -16.81 -3.18
CA ILE A 204 -2.51 -16.48 -2.73
C ILE A 204 -2.56 -14.99 -2.39
N GLY A 205 -3.56 -14.25 -2.91
CA GLY A 205 -3.75 -12.83 -2.60
C GLY A 205 -4.88 -12.61 -1.60
N ALA A 206 -4.75 -11.60 -0.74
CA ALA A 206 -5.84 -11.10 0.09
C ALA A 206 -5.69 -9.60 0.35
N VAL A 207 -6.81 -8.93 0.61
CA VAL A 207 -6.87 -7.50 0.93
C VAL A 207 -7.54 -7.30 2.28
N THR A 208 -7.20 -6.24 3.00
CA THR A 208 -7.79 -5.95 4.31
C THR A 208 -9.32 -6.00 4.27
N ARG A 209 -9.92 -6.75 5.17
CA ARG A 209 -11.38 -6.80 5.36
C ARG A 209 -11.97 -5.43 5.74
N GLY A 210 -11.11 -4.52 6.20
CA GLY A 210 -11.46 -3.13 6.50
C GLY A 210 -11.77 -2.26 5.28
N THR A 211 -11.45 -2.72 4.06
CA THR A 211 -11.60 -1.96 2.81
C THR A 211 -12.93 -1.20 2.69
N PRO A 212 -14.11 -1.77 2.98
CA PRO A 212 -15.38 -1.01 2.85
C PRO A 212 -15.50 0.21 3.77
N THR A 213 -14.63 0.34 4.76
CA THR A 213 -14.63 1.47 5.70
C THR A 213 -13.60 2.54 5.37
N ILE A 214 -12.68 2.24 4.45
CA ILE A 214 -11.55 3.12 4.10
C ILE A 214 -11.48 3.47 2.60
N VAL A 215 -12.50 3.09 1.82
CA VAL A 215 -12.74 3.53 0.45
C VAL A 215 -14.16 4.06 0.31
N VAL A 216 -14.49 4.68 -0.83
CA VAL A 216 -15.85 5.16 -1.08
C VAL A 216 -16.84 3.99 -1.04
N PRO A 217 -17.78 3.95 -0.07
CA PRO A 217 -18.63 2.76 0.14
C PRO A 217 -19.46 2.33 -1.07
N SER A 218 -19.93 3.30 -1.88
CA SER A 218 -20.68 3.01 -3.11
C SER A 218 -19.83 2.26 -4.15
N GLY A 219 -18.53 2.49 -4.17
CA GLY A 219 -17.59 1.85 -5.11
C GLY A 219 -17.39 0.35 -4.85
N VAL A 220 -17.69 -0.11 -3.65
CA VAL A 220 -17.59 -1.52 -3.23
C VAL A 220 -18.94 -2.13 -2.86
N ALA A 221 -20.05 -1.43 -3.19
CA ALA A 221 -21.39 -1.93 -2.94
C ALA A 221 -21.63 -3.30 -3.60
N GLY A 222 -22.19 -4.24 -2.84
CA GLY A 222 -22.41 -5.62 -3.30
C GLY A 222 -21.18 -6.53 -3.21
N LEU A 223 -20.04 -6.03 -2.77
CA LEU A 223 -18.88 -6.86 -2.43
C LEU A 223 -18.85 -7.20 -0.94
N ARG A 224 -18.32 -8.39 -0.63
CA ARG A 224 -18.04 -8.82 0.74
C ARG A 224 -16.54 -9.03 0.90
N PHE A 225 -15.94 -8.37 1.86
CA PHE A 225 -14.56 -8.57 2.28
C PHE A 225 -14.57 -9.46 3.52
N THR A 226 -14.13 -10.70 3.34
CA THR A 226 -14.16 -11.73 4.39
C THR A 226 -12.85 -11.76 5.16
N ASP A 227 -12.78 -12.58 6.23
CA ASP A 227 -11.56 -12.74 7.03
C ASP A 227 -10.41 -13.27 6.18
N GLU A 228 -9.29 -12.59 6.20
CA GLU A 228 -8.12 -12.85 5.37
C GLU A 228 -7.52 -14.22 5.67
N ALA A 229 -7.31 -14.53 6.96
CA ALA A 229 -6.71 -15.81 7.37
C ALA A 229 -7.60 -16.99 6.99
N ALA A 230 -8.91 -16.87 7.16
CA ALA A 230 -9.85 -17.94 6.80
C ALA A 230 -9.85 -18.20 5.28
N ALA A 231 -9.86 -17.13 4.47
CA ALA A 231 -9.85 -17.22 3.01
C ALA A 231 -8.52 -17.83 2.50
N ILE A 232 -7.39 -17.38 3.05
CA ILE A 232 -6.06 -17.89 2.69
C ILE A 232 -5.93 -19.36 3.07
N ASN A 233 -6.37 -19.76 4.28
CA ASN A 233 -6.30 -21.15 4.74
C ASN A 233 -7.16 -22.08 3.88
N ALA A 234 -8.35 -21.66 3.50
CA ALA A 234 -9.22 -22.43 2.60
C ALA A 234 -8.57 -22.64 1.23
N GLU A 235 -7.95 -21.59 0.68
CA GLU A 235 -7.28 -21.65 -0.61
C GLU A 235 -5.97 -22.46 -0.53
N ALA A 236 -5.21 -22.35 0.56
CA ALA A 236 -4.01 -23.16 0.81
C ALA A 236 -4.35 -24.65 0.86
N ALA A 237 -5.41 -25.02 1.57
CA ALA A 237 -5.88 -26.42 1.62
C ALA A 237 -6.30 -26.92 0.22
N ARG A 238 -6.97 -26.08 -0.59
CA ARG A 238 -7.33 -26.40 -1.98
C ARG A 238 -6.09 -26.63 -2.86
N LEU A 239 -5.06 -25.80 -2.70
CA LEU A 239 -3.79 -25.95 -3.42
C LEU A 239 -3.03 -27.19 -2.99
N GLN A 240 -2.96 -27.50 -1.68
CA GLN A 240 -2.34 -28.71 -1.17
C GLN A 240 -3.01 -29.98 -1.72
N ALA A 241 -4.35 -29.99 -1.82
CA ALA A 241 -5.09 -31.09 -2.43
C ALA A 241 -4.74 -31.31 -3.92
N GLN A 242 -4.16 -30.28 -4.59
CA GLN A 242 -3.65 -30.33 -5.97
C GLN A 242 -2.14 -30.63 -6.05
N GLY A 243 -1.51 -30.95 -4.91
CA GLY A 243 -0.07 -31.26 -4.82
C GLY A 243 0.83 -30.01 -4.87
N VAL A 244 0.33 -28.84 -4.47
CA VAL A 244 1.12 -27.63 -4.29
C VAL A 244 1.44 -27.50 -2.81
N GLN A 245 2.72 -27.62 -2.43
CA GLN A 245 3.15 -27.55 -1.04
C GLN A 245 3.73 -26.17 -0.70
N ALA A 246 4.58 -25.60 -1.58
CA ALA A 246 5.17 -24.28 -1.40
C ALA A 246 4.12 -23.18 -1.63
N ILE A 247 3.81 -22.37 -0.61
CA ILE A 247 2.74 -21.38 -0.65
C ILE A 247 3.24 -20.01 -0.15
N VAL A 248 3.09 -19.00 -0.99
CA VAL A 248 3.36 -17.59 -0.69
C VAL A 248 2.02 -16.85 -0.57
N ALA A 249 1.72 -16.29 0.58
CA ALA A 249 0.59 -15.39 0.77
C ALA A 249 1.03 -13.94 0.59
N THR A 250 0.37 -13.20 -0.30
CA THR A 250 0.54 -11.75 -0.47
C THR A 250 -0.71 -11.06 0.06
N ILE A 251 -0.57 -10.36 1.19
CA ILE A 251 -1.69 -9.85 1.98
C ILE A 251 -1.57 -8.34 2.07
N HIS A 252 -2.54 -7.63 1.49
CA HIS A 252 -2.60 -6.19 1.65
C HIS A 252 -3.17 -5.83 3.03
N GLU A 253 -2.38 -6.06 4.04
CA GLU A 253 -2.58 -5.69 5.44
C GLU A 253 -1.19 -5.57 6.09
N GLY A 254 -1.07 -4.76 7.14
CA GLY A 254 0.23 -4.45 7.68
C GLY A 254 0.30 -4.36 9.20
N GLY A 255 1.48 -4.02 9.64
CA GLY A 255 1.78 -3.85 11.05
C GLY A 255 2.95 -2.90 11.29
N PHE A 256 3.37 -2.84 12.54
CA PHE A 256 4.43 -1.99 13.04
C PHE A 256 5.34 -2.82 13.95
N ASN A 257 6.58 -2.39 14.11
CA ASN A 257 7.48 -2.86 15.15
C ASN A 257 8.18 -1.66 15.81
N ASP A 258 8.89 -1.89 16.92
CA ASP A 258 9.62 -0.84 17.63
C ASP A 258 11.06 -0.68 17.09
N ALA A 259 11.52 -1.58 16.21
CA ALA A 259 12.74 -1.34 15.45
C ALA A 259 12.53 -0.08 14.60
N ALA A 260 13.47 0.83 14.64
CA ALA A 260 13.43 2.00 13.79
C ALA A 260 13.36 1.55 12.31
N GLN A 261 12.71 2.33 11.44
CA GLN A 261 12.68 2.05 9.99
C GLN A 261 14.08 1.77 9.40
N MET A 262 15.11 2.18 10.13
CA MET A 262 16.53 1.93 9.85
C MET A 262 16.95 0.46 10.02
N GLU A 263 16.22 -0.32 10.81
CA GLU A 263 16.53 -1.73 11.11
C GLU A 263 15.55 -2.68 10.41
N TRP A 264 15.08 -2.32 9.25
CA TRP A 264 14.07 -3.06 8.49
C TRP A 264 14.47 -4.50 8.11
N ASN A 265 15.72 -4.88 8.34
CA ASN A 265 16.23 -6.24 8.19
C ASN A 265 16.45 -6.96 9.53
N SER A 266 15.97 -6.39 10.64
CA SER A 266 16.00 -7.07 11.94
C SER A 266 14.94 -8.17 11.98
N ASN A 267 15.37 -9.43 11.98
CA ASN A 267 14.47 -10.58 12.01
C ASN A 267 13.70 -10.72 13.34
N ALA A 268 14.18 -10.08 14.42
CA ALA A 268 13.57 -10.17 15.74
C ALA A 268 12.27 -9.36 15.86
N CYS A 269 12.13 -8.25 15.13
CA CYS A 269 10.97 -7.37 15.13
C CYS A 269 10.37 -7.13 16.53
N PRO A 270 11.07 -6.44 17.43
CA PRO A 270 10.60 -6.19 18.77
C PRO A 270 9.33 -5.33 18.76
N GLY A 271 8.42 -5.56 19.72
CA GLY A 271 7.19 -4.76 19.85
C GLY A 271 6.23 -4.87 18.66
N ARG A 272 6.22 -6.02 17.97
CA ARG A 272 5.30 -6.29 16.85
C ARG A 272 3.86 -6.02 17.24
N ARG A 273 3.15 -5.24 16.43
CA ARG A 273 1.72 -4.93 16.58
C ARG A 273 1.08 -4.63 15.22
N GLY A 274 -0.20 -4.79 15.12
CA GLY A 274 -0.99 -4.58 13.91
C GLY A 274 -1.60 -5.87 13.37
N GLU A 275 -2.58 -5.71 12.51
CA GLU A 275 -3.48 -6.79 12.10
C GLU A 275 -2.75 -7.92 11.37
N ILE A 276 -1.69 -7.62 10.60
CA ILE A 276 -0.94 -8.67 9.89
C ILE A 276 -0.35 -9.73 10.82
N PHE A 277 0.12 -9.34 12.02
CA PHE A 277 0.68 -10.30 12.97
C PHE A 277 -0.42 -11.13 13.65
N GLU A 278 -1.64 -10.59 13.79
CA GLU A 278 -2.79 -11.35 14.27
C GLU A 278 -3.34 -12.29 13.19
N ILE A 279 -3.32 -11.89 11.92
CA ILE A 279 -3.62 -12.74 10.77
C ILE A 279 -2.61 -13.87 10.70
N GLU A 280 -1.31 -13.58 10.78
CA GLU A 280 -0.22 -14.56 10.68
C GLU A 280 -0.36 -15.71 11.70
N LYS A 281 -0.70 -15.40 12.94
CA LYS A 281 -0.93 -16.42 14.00
C LYS A 281 -2.04 -17.43 13.65
N ARG A 282 -2.98 -17.03 12.79
CA ARG A 282 -4.14 -17.83 12.36
C ARG A 282 -3.92 -18.55 11.03
N LEU A 283 -2.82 -18.26 10.31
CA LEU A 283 -2.49 -18.92 9.05
C LEU A 283 -2.09 -20.38 9.29
N ALA A 284 -2.55 -21.25 8.41
CA ALA A 284 -2.16 -22.66 8.41
C ALA A 284 -0.63 -22.82 8.24
N PRO A 285 -0.03 -23.89 8.82
CA PRO A 285 1.40 -24.19 8.65
C PRO A 285 1.85 -24.32 7.20
N ALA A 286 0.93 -24.63 6.29
CA ALA A 286 1.17 -24.75 4.85
C ALA A 286 1.53 -23.42 4.16
N VAL A 287 1.28 -22.28 4.80
CA VAL A 287 1.69 -20.99 4.27
C VAL A 287 3.13 -20.72 4.68
N ASP A 288 4.04 -20.59 3.72
CA ASP A 288 5.48 -20.49 3.98
C ASP A 288 5.97 -19.06 4.16
N VAL A 289 5.37 -18.13 3.44
CA VAL A 289 5.79 -16.73 3.34
C VAL A 289 4.58 -15.83 3.43
N VAL A 290 4.73 -14.69 4.11
CA VAL A 290 3.78 -13.58 4.10
C VAL A 290 4.47 -12.33 3.55
N LEU A 291 3.99 -11.85 2.41
CA LEU A 291 4.31 -10.53 1.86
C LEU A 291 3.19 -9.59 2.28
N SER A 292 3.50 -8.58 3.08
CA SER A 292 2.54 -7.63 3.67
C SER A 292 2.66 -6.23 3.07
N ALA A 293 1.70 -5.33 3.37
CA ALA A 293 1.59 -4.01 2.77
C ALA A 293 0.81 -3.03 3.67
N HIS A 294 0.15 -2.04 3.10
CA HIS A 294 -0.86 -1.15 3.69
C HIS A 294 -0.34 -0.13 4.71
N THR A 295 0.53 -0.52 5.62
CA THR A 295 1.04 0.39 6.67
C THR A 295 2.27 1.19 6.26
N HIS A 296 2.81 0.99 5.06
CA HIS A 296 3.99 1.68 4.50
C HIS A 296 5.26 1.51 5.36
N GLN A 297 5.31 0.46 6.18
CA GLN A 297 6.47 0.18 7.04
C GLN A 297 7.53 -0.63 6.31
N GLY A 298 8.75 -0.67 6.86
CA GLY A 298 9.81 -1.56 6.41
C GLY A 298 10.15 -2.57 7.51
N TYR A 299 9.98 -3.86 7.24
CA TYR A 299 10.38 -4.93 8.15
C TYR A 299 10.57 -6.27 7.42
N ALA A 300 11.41 -7.11 8.01
CA ALA A 300 11.65 -8.49 7.60
C ALA A 300 11.61 -9.39 8.84
N CYS A 301 10.40 -9.60 9.38
CA CYS A 301 10.22 -10.37 10.60
C CYS A 301 10.27 -11.87 10.30
N VAL A 302 10.99 -12.65 11.12
CA VAL A 302 10.94 -14.11 11.10
C VAL A 302 10.18 -14.55 12.33
N MET A 303 9.08 -15.28 12.13
CA MET A 303 8.13 -15.59 13.20
C MET A 303 8.59 -16.82 14.00
N ASP A 304 8.39 -16.75 15.32
CA ASP A 304 8.65 -17.82 16.28
C ASP A 304 7.38 -18.70 16.50
N GLY A 305 7.53 -19.77 17.26
CA GLY A 305 6.39 -20.57 17.73
C GLY A 305 5.84 -21.54 16.68
N THR A 306 4.53 -21.56 16.50
CA THR A 306 3.83 -22.49 15.57
C THR A 306 4.17 -22.25 14.11
N SER A 307 4.53 -21.02 13.77
CA SER A 307 4.88 -20.60 12.40
C SER A 307 6.32 -20.89 12.01
N LYS A 308 7.15 -21.37 12.91
CA LYS A 308 8.59 -21.71 12.80
C LYS A 308 9.30 -21.12 11.56
N GLY A 309 9.90 -19.97 11.73
CA GLY A 309 10.71 -19.35 10.68
C GLY A 309 9.91 -18.76 9.50
N ARG A 310 8.58 -18.59 9.60
CA ARG A 310 7.80 -17.94 8.54
C ARG A 310 8.19 -16.46 8.46
N PRO A 311 8.68 -15.97 7.30
CA PRO A 311 8.93 -14.56 7.12
C PRO A 311 7.61 -13.79 6.92
N VAL A 312 7.53 -12.59 7.54
CA VAL A 312 6.53 -11.56 7.29
C VAL A 312 7.26 -10.31 6.88
N MET A 313 7.12 -9.88 5.63
CA MET A 313 7.94 -8.84 5.04
C MET A 313 7.12 -7.69 4.46
N GLN A 314 7.64 -6.49 4.62
CA GLN A 314 7.13 -5.27 3.99
C GLN A 314 8.29 -4.34 3.62
N ALA A 315 8.24 -3.73 2.43
CA ALA A 315 9.34 -2.94 1.86
C ALA A 315 8.99 -1.46 1.70
N LEU A 316 8.47 -0.83 2.76
CA LEU A 316 8.04 0.58 2.75
C LEU A 316 6.86 0.83 1.78
N SER A 317 7.00 1.83 0.92
CA SER A 317 6.01 2.24 -0.10
C SER A 317 6.68 3.06 -1.19
N PHE A 318 5.91 3.43 -2.24
CA PHE A 318 6.31 4.39 -3.28
C PHE A 318 7.57 3.98 -4.05
N GLY A 319 7.81 2.68 -4.18
CA GLY A 319 8.99 2.16 -4.88
C GLY A 319 10.32 2.45 -4.19
N ARG A 320 10.33 2.75 -2.87
CA ARG A 320 11.55 3.05 -2.11
C ARG A 320 12.40 1.82 -1.81
N GLY A 321 11.78 0.65 -1.76
CA GLY A 321 12.46 -0.60 -1.45
C GLY A 321 11.78 -1.81 -2.08
N VAL A 322 12.48 -2.93 -2.02
CA VAL A 322 11.98 -4.25 -2.41
C VAL A 322 12.32 -5.27 -1.33
N SER A 323 11.41 -6.22 -1.08
CA SER A 323 11.72 -7.43 -0.33
C SER A 323 12.29 -8.48 -1.29
N VAL A 324 13.43 -9.04 -0.97
CA VAL A 324 14.08 -10.13 -1.72
C VAL A 324 14.11 -11.37 -0.85
N LEU A 325 13.54 -12.45 -1.35
CA LEU A 325 13.51 -13.73 -0.66
C LEU A 325 14.10 -14.79 -1.60
N ASP A 326 15.20 -15.43 -1.20
CA ASP A 326 15.73 -16.60 -1.87
C ASP A 326 15.17 -17.84 -1.18
N LEU A 327 14.05 -18.35 -1.70
CA LEU A 327 13.34 -19.51 -1.16
C LEU A 327 14.01 -20.79 -1.67
N VAL A 328 14.44 -21.65 -0.75
CA VAL A 328 14.96 -22.97 -1.09
C VAL A 328 13.80 -23.95 -1.16
N LEU A 329 13.48 -24.42 -2.35
CA LEU A 329 12.44 -25.41 -2.62
C LEU A 329 13.07 -26.81 -2.55
N ASP A 330 12.54 -27.67 -1.68
CA ASP A 330 12.97 -29.04 -1.54
C ASP A 330 12.27 -29.94 -2.58
N PRO A 331 12.97 -30.55 -3.53
CA PRO A 331 12.37 -31.40 -4.54
C PRO A 331 11.77 -32.71 -4.01
N ALA A 332 12.13 -33.12 -2.79
CA ALA A 332 11.59 -34.33 -2.17
C ALA A 332 10.19 -34.10 -1.59
N THR A 333 9.95 -32.92 -1.03
CA THR A 333 8.67 -32.55 -0.41
C THR A 333 7.82 -31.66 -1.31
N GLY A 334 8.46 -30.91 -2.22
CA GLY A 334 7.83 -29.85 -3.02
C GLY A 334 7.55 -28.58 -2.20
N ASP A 335 8.12 -28.47 -1.01
CA ASP A 335 7.85 -27.42 -0.02
C ASP A 335 9.04 -26.47 0.13
N VAL A 336 8.87 -25.36 0.86
CA VAL A 336 9.94 -24.40 1.18
C VAL A 336 10.74 -24.87 2.38
N ASP A 337 12.06 -25.07 2.22
CA ASP A 337 12.98 -25.20 3.35
C ASP A 337 13.29 -23.79 3.93
N ARG A 338 12.48 -23.38 4.89
CA ARG A 338 12.59 -22.05 5.53
C ARG A 338 13.91 -21.87 6.27
N SER A 339 14.55 -22.97 6.71
CA SER A 339 15.82 -22.93 7.46
C SER A 339 17.02 -22.57 6.58
N LYS A 340 16.91 -22.78 5.26
CA LYS A 340 17.93 -22.48 4.26
C LYS A 340 17.61 -21.23 3.43
N SER A 341 16.38 -20.72 3.57
CA SER A 341 15.94 -19.54 2.81
C SER A 341 16.48 -18.24 3.42
N VAL A 342 16.67 -17.23 2.58
CA VAL A 342 17.24 -15.92 2.97
C VAL A 342 16.22 -14.82 2.66
N TYR A 343 16.08 -13.86 3.58
CA TYR A 343 15.10 -12.79 3.51
C TYR A 343 15.76 -11.44 3.76
N ARG A 344 15.64 -10.49 2.83
CA ARG A 344 16.23 -9.15 2.94
C ARG A 344 15.34 -8.09 2.29
N ASN A 345 15.29 -6.90 2.88
CA ASN A 345 14.80 -5.71 2.21
C ASN A 345 15.97 -4.93 1.61
N LEU A 346 15.82 -4.48 0.38
CA LEU A 346 16.85 -3.70 -0.32
C LEU A 346 16.29 -2.33 -0.71
N PRO A 347 17.08 -1.24 -0.61
CA PRO A 347 16.68 0.07 -1.09
C PRO A 347 16.74 0.15 -2.62
N VAL A 348 15.85 0.93 -3.20
CA VAL A 348 15.91 1.32 -4.61
C VAL A 348 16.69 2.63 -4.72
N PHE A 349 17.98 2.55 -4.94
CA PHE A 349 18.85 3.71 -5.10
C PHE A 349 18.53 4.49 -6.38
N ASN A 350 18.70 5.82 -6.32
CA ASN A 350 18.48 6.71 -7.46
C ASN A 350 19.65 7.70 -7.62
N ALA A 351 19.58 8.55 -8.64
CA ALA A 351 20.63 9.54 -8.94
C ALA A 351 20.88 10.55 -7.82
N ARG A 352 19.96 10.68 -6.85
CA ARG A 352 20.09 11.56 -5.67
C ARG A 352 20.70 10.85 -4.46
N THR A 353 20.94 9.55 -4.54
CA THR A 353 21.60 8.79 -3.48
C THR A 353 23.09 9.15 -3.42
N GLU A 354 23.54 9.64 -2.29
CA GLU A 354 24.96 9.94 -2.07
C GLU A 354 25.79 8.67 -2.19
N ALA A 355 26.93 8.73 -2.90
CA ALA A 355 27.78 7.57 -3.17
C ALA A 355 28.27 6.91 -1.87
N ALA A 356 28.61 7.69 -0.84
CA ALA A 356 29.04 7.17 0.45
C ALA A 356 27.92 6.40 1.17
N HIS A 357 26.68 6.89 1.13
CA HIS A 357 25.53 6.21 1.72
C HIS A 357 25.22 4.91 0.96
N ARG A 358 25.31 4.94 -0.37
CA ARG A 358 25.10 3.77 -1.22
C ARG A 358 26.10 2.66 -0.87
N GLU A 359 27.40 2.95 -0.82
CA GLU A 359 28.44 1.96 -0.50
C GLU A 359 28.34 1.45 0.94
N LEU A 360 27.96 2.31 1.90
CA LEU A 360 27.71 1.90 3.28
C LEU A 360 26.64 0.81 3.37
N ILE A 361 25.52 0.99 2.68
CA ILE A 361 24.41 0.04 2.69
C ILE A 361 24.77 -1.23 1.93
N ILE A 362 25.35 -1.10 0.74
CA ILE A 362 25.78 -2.24 -0.08
C ILE A 362 26.78 -3.12 0.67
N GLY A 363 27.67 -2.52 1.45
CA GLY A 363 28.66 -3.25 2.26
C GLY A 363 28.05 -4.14 3.35
N GLN A 364 26.79 -3.95 3.71
CA GLN A 364 26.06 -4.75 4.70
C GLN A 364 25.29 -5.92 4.08
N GLU A 365 25.21 -5.97 2.74
CA GLU A 365 24.40 -6.97 2.05
C GLU A 365 25.23 -8.21 1.62
N PRO A 366 24.59 -9.41 1.56
CA PRO A 366 25.23 -10.60 0.99
C PRO A 366 25.76 -10.35 -0.42
N ALA A 367 26.91 -10.96 -0.75
CA ALA A 367 27.63 -10.70 -2.01
C ALA A 367 26.76 -10.73 -3.28
N PRO A 368 25.82 -11.67 -3.49
CA PRO A 368 24.95 -11.66 -4.67
C PRO A 368 24.04 -10.43 -4.74
N LEU A 369 23.49 -10.00 -3.60
CA LEU A 369 22.60 -8.84 -3.52
C LEU A 369 23.38 -7.53 -3.63
N ALA A 370 24.57 -7.46 -2.99
CA ALA A 370 25.50 -6.34 -3.13
C ALA A 370 25.92 -6.13 -4.60
N THR A 371 26.17 -7.21 -5.33
CA THR A 371 26.50 -7.17 -6.77
C THR A 371 25.32 -6.60 -7.57
N ALA A 372 24.10 -7.07 -7.33
CA ALA A 372 22.91 -6.57 -8.00
C ALA A 372 22.68 -5.07 -7.72
N LEU A 373 22.82 -4.63 -6.47
CA LEU A 373 22.71 -3.22 -6.09
C LEU A 373 23.75 -2.31 -6.76
N ARG A 374 24.99 -2.80 -6.93
CA ARG A 374 26.05 -2.05 -7.65
C ARG A 374 25.79 -1.95 -9.14
N ALA A 375 25.31 -3.03 -9.74
CA ALA A 375 25.06 -3.12 -11.18
C ALA A 375 23.75 -2.44 -11.61
N ALA A 376 22.81 -2.21 -10.67
CA ALA A 376 21.52 -1.63 -10.97
C ALA A 376 21.66 -0.19 -11.51
N VAL A 377 21.14 0.02 -12.70
CA VAL A 377 20.96 1.32 -13.35
C VAL A 377 19.51 1.50 -13.74
N PRO A 378 18.98 2.73 -13.83
CA PRO A 378 17.61 2.96 -14.26
C PRO A 378 17.31 2.26 -15.59
N ASP A 379 16.20 1.54 -15.67
CA ASP A 379 15.78 0.89 -16.91
C ASP A 379 15.34 1.94 -17.93
N ALA A 380 15.94 1.91 -19.12
CA ALA A 380 15.77 2.94 -20.14
C ALA A 380 14.35 2.94 -20.74
N ASP A 381 13.71 1.77 -20.90
CA ASP A 381 12.35 1.67 -21.45
C ASP A 381 11.33 2.25 -20.46
N VAL A 382 11.44 1.90 -19.18
CA VAL A 382 10.59 2.48 -18.12
C VAL A 382 10.83 3.97 -17.99
N ALA A 383 12.09 4.43 -17.98
CA ALA A 383 12.42 5.86 -17.90
C ALA A 383 11.80 6.64 -19.08
N GLN A 384 11.91 6.15 -20.30
CA GLN A 384 11.32 6.76 -21.48
C GLN A 384 9.80 6.82 -21.38
N ARG A 385 9.19 5.73 -20.90
CA ARG A 385 7.72 5.65 -20.78
C ARG A 385 7.19 6.62 -19.73
N VAL A 386 7.83 6.69 -18.55
CA VAL A 386 7.50 7.65 -17.50
C VAL A 386 7.68 9.09 -17.99
N ALA A 387 8.76 9.38 -18.72
CA ALA A 387 8.97 10.69 -19.32
C ALA A 387 7.84 11.09 -20.28
N ALA A 388 7.38 10.15 -21.13
CA ALA A 388 6.27 10.39 -22.05
C ALA A 388 4.95 10.73 -21.31
N TYR A 389 4.63 10.02 -20.22
CA TYR A 389 3.48 10.36 -19.37
C TYR A 389 3.68 11.71 -18.67
N THR A 390 4.89 12.00 -18.20
CA THR A 390 5.22 13.29 -17.58
C THR A 390 4.97 14.45 -18.52
N GLU A 391 5.44 14.37 -19.77
CA GLU A 391 5.22 15.41 -20.77
C GLU A 391 3.72 15.61 -21.09
N LYS A 392 2.93 14.54 -21.12
CA LYS A 392 1.48 14.62 -21.29
C LYS A 392 0.76 15.26 -20.09
N ALA A 393 1.24 15.00 -18.88
CA ALA A 393 0.66 15.57 -17.65
C ALA A 393 1.08 17.04 -17.40
N LYS A 394 2.24 17.45 -17.93
CA LYS A 394 2.91 18.72 -17.63
C LYS A 394 2.02 19.95 -17.76
N PRO A 395 1.22 20.15 -18.82
CA PRO A 395 0.40 21.36 -18.95
C PRO A 395 -0.57 21.57 -17.78
N LEU A 396 -1.08 20.48 -17.19
CA LEU A 396 -1.93 20.55 -16.01
C LEU A 396 -1.11 20.57 -14.73
N ALA A 397 -0.08 19.74 -14.63
CA ALA A 397 0.75 19.62 -13.43
C ALA A 397 1.45 20.93 -13.07
N ASP A 398 2.03 21.61 -14.06
CA ASP A 398 2.82 22.84 -13.86
C ASP A 398 1.96 24.11 -13.76
N ARG A 399 0.64 24.00 -13.92
CA ARG A 399 -0.26 25.14 -13.79
C ARG A 399 -0.17 25.74 -12.40
N VAL A 400 0.34 26.96 -12.28
CA VAL A 400 0.41 27.69 -11.01
C VAL A 400 -1.01 28.01 -10.52
N VAL A 401 -1.32 27.62 -9.29
CA VAL A 401 -2.64 27.76 -8.69
C VAL A 401 -2.65 28.71 -7.49
N GLY A 402 -1.48 29.09 -6.98
CA GLY A 402 -1.37 30.03 -5.86
C GLY A 402 0.07 30.25 -5.43
N ARG A 403 0.24 30.96 -4.32
CA ARG A 403 1.54 31.20 -3.67
C ARG A 403 1.41 31.01 -2.16
N ILE A 404 2.50 30.52 -1.52
CA ILE A 404 2.54 30.26 -0.07
C ILE A 404 3.78 30.88 0.55
N GLY A 405 3.63 31.38 1.79
CA GLY A 405 4.72 31.98 2.55
C GLY A 405 5.66 30.97 3.22
N GLY A 406 5.38 29.68 3.13
CA GLY A 406 6.17 28.59 3.71
C GLY A 406 5.57 27.24 3.36
N GLY A 407 6.32 26.14 3.55
CA GLY A 407 5.84 24.79 3.30
C GLY A 407 4.86 24.32 4.37
N PHE A 408 4.03 23.34 4.00
CA PHE A 408 3.11 22.64 4.88
C PHE A 408 3.49 21.17 4.94
N ASP A 409 3.56 20.61 6.11
CA ASP A 409 3.92 19.22 6.27
C ASP A 409 2.74 18.35 6.70
N THR A 410 2.92 17.05 6.44
CA THR A 410 2.03 16.00 6.91
C THR A 410 2.43 15.48 8.27
N ALA A 411 3.50 16.05 8.90
CA ALA A 411 4.05 15.53 10.13
C ALA A 411 2.96 15.39 11.17
N ALA A 412 2.56 14.17 11.33
CA ALA A 412 1.45 13.77 12.16
C ALA A 412 1.93 13.62 13.61
N ASN A 413 2.40 14.70 14.20
CA ASN A 413 2.36 14.77 15.63
C ASN A 413 0.91 15.02 16.05
N ARG A 414 0.09 13.93 15.96
CA ARG A 414 -1.17 13.84 16.69
C ARG A 414 -2.06 15.09 16.54
N GLY A 415 -2.66 15.30 15.37
CA GLY A 415 -3.57 16.43 15.10
C GLY A 415 -2.90 17.73 14.67
N SER A 416 -1.60 17.74 14.40
CA SER A 416 -0.83 18.95 14.05
C SER A 416 -0.42 19.07 12.58
N SER A 417 -0.92 18.23 11.64
CA SER A 417 -0.62 18.37 10.21
C SER A 417 -1.01 19.76 9.70
N SER A 418 -0.04 20.57 9.34
CA SER A 418 -0.30 21.89 8.76
C SER A 418 -0.96 21.81 7.38
N ALA A 419 -0.60 20.80 6.58
CA ALA A 419 -1.24 20.52 5.29
C ALA A 419 -2.73 20.19 5.46
N GLY A 420 -3.07 19.32 6.44
CA GLY A 420 -4.46 18.98 6.68
C GLY A 420 -5.31 20.13 7.25
N ARG A 421 -4.70 21.01 8.07
CA ARG A 421 -5.36 22.23 8.52
C ARG A 421 -5.61 23.22 7.38
N LEU A 422 -4.65 23.36 6.46
CA LEU A 422 -4.83 24.16 5.24
C LEU A 422 -6.02 23.65 4.42
N ILE A 423 -6.13 22.33 4.22
CA ILE A 423 -7.25 21.71 3.50
C ILE A 423 -8.57 22.01 4.23
N ALA A 424 -8.63 21.80 5.56
CA ALA A 424 -9.83 22.09 6.33
C ALA A 424 -10.24 23.57 6.28
N ASP A 425 -9.28 24.49 6.29
CA ASP A 425 -9.56 25.93 6.11
C ASP A 425 -10.14 26.24 4.74
N ALA A 426 -9.60 25.62 3.69
CA ALA A 426 -10.12 25.77 2.33
C ALA A 426 -11.54 25.23 2.20
N GLN A 427 -11.82 24.05 2.76
CA GLN A 427 -13.16 23.45 2.78
C GLN A 427 -14.16 24.32 3.54
N HIS A 428 -13.76 24.90 4.69
CA HIS A 428 -14.58 25.84 5.44
C HIS A 428 -14.85 27.12 4.64
N ALA A 429 -13.82 27.74 4.08
CA ALA A 429 -13.95 28.94 3.28
C ALA A 429 -14.89 28.76 2.06
N ALA A 430 -14.85 27.58 1.44
CA ALA A 430 -15.70 27.24 0.31
C ALA A 430 -17.19 27.12 0.68
N THR A 431 -17.51 26.82 1.96
CA THR A 431 -18.85 26.43 2.39
C THR A 431 -19.46 27.30 3.51
N MET A 432 -18.73 28.27 4.03
CA MET A 432 -19.17 29.13 5.14
C MET A 432 -20.27 30.13 4.75
N ALA A 433 -20.35 30.53 3.49
CA ALA A 433 -21.42 31.42 3.03
C ALA A 433 -22.78 30.74 3.08
N ALA A 434 -23.83 31.50 3.41
CA ALA A 434 -25.17 30.96 3.61
C ALA A 434 -25.73 30.25 2.36
N ASP A 435 -25.45 30.78 1.17
CA ASP A 435 -25.84 30.20 -0.13
C ASP A 435 -25.02 28.95 -0.51
N ARG A 436 -23.93 28.71 0.20
CA ARG A 436 -23.05 27.52 0.03
C ARG A 436 -23.14 26.53 1.18
N GLY A 437 -24.13 26.68 2.06
CA GLY A 437 -24.41 25.74 3.13
C GLY A 437 -24.26 26.30 4.54
N GLY A 438 -23.60 27.45 4.76
CA GLY A 438 -23.51 28.11 6.06
C GLY A 438 -22.71 27.31 7.11
N ALA A 439 -21.66 26.63 6.69
CA ALA A 439 -20.82 25.83 7.58
C ALA A 439 -20.10 26.70 8.61
N ARG A 440 -20.10 26.26 9.87
CA ARG A 440 -19.41 26.93 10.98
C ARG A 440 -17.94 26.52 11.09
N PHE A 441 -17.61 25.33 10.64
CA PHE A 441 -16.24 24.78 10.58
C PHE A 441 -16.17 23.66 9.54
N ALA A 442 -14.95 23.17 9.28
CA ALA A 442 -14.73 21.96 8.50
C ALA A 442 -13.76 21.01 9.21
N LEU A 443 -13.82 19.74 8.84
CA LEU A 443 -12.90 18.69 9.30
C LEU A 443 -12.33 17.93 8.13
N MET A 444 -11.02 17.67 8.20
CA MET A 444 -10.30 16.81 7.26
C MET A 444 -9.80 15.55 7.97
N ASN A 445 -9.92 14.40 7.31
CA ASN A 445 -9.35 13.16 7.83
C ASN A 445 -7.85 13.05 7.50
N PRO A 446 -7.01 12.52 8.40
CA PRO A 446 -5.56 12.41 8.17
C PRO A 446 -5.20 11.57 6.95
N GLY A 447 -5.95 10.49 6.68
CA GLY A 447 -5.74 9.61 5.53
C GLY A 447 -5.94 10.30 4.18
N GLY A 448 -6.70 11.38 4.15
CA GLY A 448 -6.91 12.19 2.96
C GLY A 448 -5.74 13.15 2.61
N VAL A 449 -4.74 13.26 3.49
CA VAL A 449 -3.55 14.13 3.29
C VAL A 449 -2.36 13.27 2.92
N ARG A 450 -2.01 13.21 1.65
CA ARG A 450 -1.06 12.21 1.11
C ARG A 450 0.39 12.69 1.00
N ALA A 451 0.60 13.99 0.90
CA ALA A 451 1.94 14.58 0.76
C ALA A 451 2.01 15.98 1.40
N PRO A 452 3.21 16.45 1.77
CA PRO A 452 3.42 17.84 2.14
C PRO A 452 3.22 18.76 0.95
N LEU A 453 2.86 20.03 1.21
CA LEU A 453 2.88 21.08 0.20
C LEU A 453 4.21 21.84 0.33
N PRO A 454 5.18 21.60 -0.56
CA PRO A 454 6.51 22.18 -0.42
C PRO A 454 6.55 23.64 -0.86
N CYS A 455 7.31 24.46 -0.16
CA CYS A 455 7.73 25.76 -0.64
C CYS A 455 9.11 25.62 -1.28
N ARG A 456 9.16 25.66 -2.62
CA ARG A 456 10.41 25.54 -3.39
C ARG A 456 10.94 26.91 -3.73
N GLY A 457 12.10 27.28 -3.21
CA GLY A 457 12.74 28.58 -3.45
C GLY A 457 12.49 29.60 -2.34
N THR A 458 12.52 30.87 -2.69
CA THR A 458 12.33 31.97 -1.74
C THR A 458 10.85 32.35 -1.61
N PRO A 459 10.29 32.41 -0.38
CA PRO A 459 8.91 32.84 -0.19
C PRO A 459 8.63 34.25 -0.74
N PRO A 460 7.43 34.48 -1.31
CA PRO A 460 6.32 33.57 -1.48
C PRO A 460 6.54 32.56 -2.63
N CYS A 461 6.48 31.26 -2.32
CA CYS A 461 6.71 30.18 -3.27
C CYS A 461 5.48 29.92 -4.15
N GLU A 462 5.69 29.66 -5.42
CA GLU A 462 4.62 29.21 -6.31
C GLU A 462 4.20 27.79 -5.97
N VAL A 463 2.90 27.54 -6.03
CA VAL A 463 2.26 26.25 -5.85
C VAL A 463 1.63 25.84 -7.17
N THR A 464 1.93 24.64 -7.62
CA THR A 464 1.36 24.09 -8.85
C THR A 464 0.13 23.21 -8.56
N PHE A 465 -0.69 22.97 -9.58
CA PHE A 465 -1.81 22.04 -9.49
C PHE A 465 -1.32 20.63 -9.13
N GLY A 466 -0.19 20.19 -9.68
CA GLY A 466 0.42 18.90 -9.35
C GLY A 466 0.80 18.77 -7.87
N ASP A 467 1.28 19.85 -7.24
CA ASP A 467 1.58 19.87 -5.80
C ASP A 467 0.31 19.69 -4.97
N VAL A 468 -0.73 20.45 -5.30
CA VAL A 468 -2.04 20.40 -4.61
C VAL A 468 -2.68 19.03 -4.78
N PHE A 469 -2.67 18.51 -6.01
CA PHE A 469 -3.23 17.19 -6.30
C PHE A 469 -2.47 16.07 -5.55
N THR A 470 -1.14 16.16 -5.50
CA THR A 470 -0.34 15.16 -4.77
C THR A 470 -0.63 15.17 -3.27
N MET A 471 -0.94 16.35 -2.72
CA MET A 471 -1.32 16.49 -1.31
C MET A 471 -2.73 15.94 -1.03
N GLN A 472 -3.68 16.12 -1.96
CA GLN A 472 -5.10 15.77 -1.82
C GLN A 472 -5.65 15.11 -3.11
N PRO A 473 -5.32 13.82 -3.37
CA PRO A 473 -5.52 13.23 -4.71
C PRO A 473 -6.88 12.57 -4.94
N PHE A 474 -7.81 12.59 -3.99
CA PHE A 474 -9.02 11.75 -4.06
C PHE A 474 -10.17 12.39 -4.82
N GLY A 475 -10.21 13.72 -4.97
CA GLY A 475 -11.27 14.42 -5.69
C GLY A 475 -12.65 14.24 -5.05
N ASN A 476 -12.71 14.27 -3.72
CA ASN A 476 -13.98 14.18 -2.99
C ASN A 476 -14.81 15.44 -3.20
N SER A 477 -16.12 15.30 -3.23
CA SER A 477 -17.02 16.46 -3.11
C SER A 477 -17.07 16.94 -1.66
N LEU A 478 -17.26 18.24 -1.45
CA LEU A 478 -17.57 18.77 -0.14
C LEU A 478 -19.03 18.45 0.24
N VAL A 479 -19.25 18.12 1.50
CA VAL A 479 -20.60 17.87 2.02
C VAL A 479 -20.79 18.68 3.28
N VAL A 480 -21.75 19.62 3.23
CA VAL A 480 -22.23 20.34 4.42
C VAL A 480 -23.37 19.55 5.05
N MET A 481 -23.33 19.37 6.36
CA MET A 481 -24.36 18.66 7.10
C MET A 481 -24.58 19.26 8.49
N THR A 482 -25.67 18.85 9.15
CA THR A 482 -26.03 19.29 10.49
C THR A 482 -25.95 18.13 11.48
N LEU A 483 -25.20 18.33 12.56
CA LEU A 483 -25.22 17.51 13.78
C LEU A 483 -25.45 18.39 15.00
N THR A 484 -25.87 17.81 16.12
CA THR A 484 -25.90 18.50 17.42
C THR A 484 -24.49 18.64 17.99
N GLY A 485 -24.29 19.59 18.90
CA GLY A 485 -23.01 19.74 19.60
C GLY A 485 -22.59 18.47 20.35
N ALA A 486 -23.56 17.73 20.92
CA ALA A 486 -23.33 16.45 21.57
C ALA A 486 -22.84 15.38 20.58
N GLU A 487 -23.47 15.27 19.38
CA GLU A 487 -23.05 14.36 18.32
C GLU A 487 -21.65 14.71 17.77
N ILE A 488 -21.33 16.00 17.63
CA ILE A 488 -19.99 16.44 17.23
C ILE A 488 -18.95 16.02 18.28
N LYS A 489 -19.24 16.23 19.57
CA LYS A 489 -18.36 15.78 20.64
C LYS A 489 -18.15 14.27 20.59
N GLN A 490 -19.23 13.50 20.42
CA GLN A 490 -19.16 12.04 20.29
C GLN A 490 -18.28 11.62 19.09
N MET A 491 -18.46 12.22 17.92
CA MET A 491 -17.66 11.96 16.73
C MET A 491 -16.15 12.21 17.00
N LEU A 492 -15.82 13.28 17.73
CA LEU A 492 -14.44 13.57 18.12
C LEU A 492 -13.91 12.58 19.15
N GLU A 493 -14.73 12.07 20.07
CA GLU A 493 -14.35 10.97 21.00
C GLU A 493 -14.05 9.66 20.23
N ASP A 494 -14.80 9.40 19.15
CA ASP A 494 -14.66 8.20 18.30
C ASP A 494 -13.31 8.15 17.53
N GLN A 495 -12.51 9.20 17.54
CA GLN A 495 -11.18 9.23 16.94
C GLN A 495 -10.21 8.20 17.57
N GLN A 496 -10.46 7.82 18.82
CA GLN A 496 -9.78 6.71 19.47
C GLN A 496 -10.78 5.65 19.92
N ARG A 497 -10.96 4.65 19.08
CA ARG A 497 -11.85 3.52 19.36
C ARG A 497 -11.13 2.42 20.13
N ALA A 498 -11.92 1.54 20.76
CA ALA A 498 -11.41 0.31 21.34
C ALA A 498 -10.60 -0.50 20.32
N GLY A 499 -9.38 -0.90 20.70
CA GLY A 499 -8.43 -1.63 19.82
C GLY A 499 -7.46 -0.76 19.02
N ARG A 500 -7.64 0.56 18.92
CA ARG A 500 -6.63 1.46 18.36
C ARG A 500 -5.70 1.97 19.46
N THR A 501 -4.41 1.70 19.32
CA THR A 501 -3.37 2.18 20.26
C THR A 501 -3.10 3.67 20.12
N ASN A 502 -3.32 4.23 18.92
CA ASN A 502 -3.15 5.66 18.64
C ASN A 502 -4.44 6.25 18.09
N PRO A 503 -4.85 7.45 18.54
CA PRO A 503 -5.97 8.16 17.94
C PRO A 503 -5.62 8.63 16.54
N SER A 504 -6.64 8.60 15.63
CA SER A 504 -6.57 9.21 14.31
C SER A 504 -7.26 10.56 14.38
N PHE A 505 -6.51 11.62 14.69
CA PHE A 505 -7.08 12.94 14.89
C PHE A 505 -7.59 13.56 13.60
N LEU A 506 -8.85 13.96 13.61
CA LEU A 506 -9.41 14.82 12.58
C LEU A 506 -8.76 16.21 12.65
N LEU A 507 -8.52 16.78 11.49
CA LEU A 507 -7.81 18.05 11.32
C LEU A 507 -8.85 19.17 11.14
N PRO A 508 -9.11 20.02 12.17
CA PRO A 508 -10.14 21.03 12.11
C PRO A 508 -9.70 22.28 11.35
N SER A 509 -10.67 23.00 10.76
CA SER A 509 -10.50 24.38 10.32
C SER A 509 -10.27 25.32 11.53
N LYS A 510 -9.78 26.54 11.26
CA LYS A 510 -9.42 27.54 12.28
C LYS A 510 -10.53 27.85 13.27
N SER A 511 -11.80 27.73 12.86
CA SER A 511 -12.97 28.04 13.68
C SER A 511 -13.25 27.00 14.77
N LEU A 512 -12.73 25.75 14.67
CA LEU A 512 -12.95 24.69 15.66
C LEU A 512 -11.68 24.43 16.47
N SER A 513 -11.82 24.41 17.81
CA SER A 513 -10.75 24.03 18.72
C SER A 513 -11.26 23.18 19.88
N TYR A 514 -10.39 22.31 20.42
CA TYR A 514 -10.67 21.51 21.59
C TYR A 514 -9.39 20.99 22.27
N ARG A 515 -9.54 20.52 23.51
CA ARG A 515 -8.48 19.79 24.22
C ARG A 515 -8.77 18.30 24.19
N TRP A 516 -7.73 17.51 23.97
CA TRP A 516 -7.78 16.06 24.03
C TRP A 516 -7.01 15.55 25.23
N ILE A 517 -7.71 14.90 26.17
CA ILE A 517 -7.11 14.31 27.37
C ILE A 517 -6.88 12.83 27.11
N ALA A 518 -5.63 12.45 26.81
CA ALA A 518 -5.29 11.13 26.29
C ALA A 518 -5.64 9.97 27.25
N LYS A 519 -5.49 10.15 28.54
CA LYS A 519 -5.76 9.14 29.58
C LYS A 519 -7.20 9.13 30.10
N ALA A 520 -8.02 10.10 29.71
CA ALA A 520 -9.40 10.14 30.16
C ALA A 520 -10.22 8.98 29.55
N PRO A 521 -11.23 8.47 30.26
CA PRO A 521 -12.15 7.49 29.71
C PRO A 521 -12.93 8.04 28.52
N TYR A 522 -13.46 7.13 27.67
CA TYR A 522 -14.30 7.50 26.55
C TYR A 522 -15.46 8.41 26.99
N GLY A 523 -15.73 9.42 26.19
CA GLY A 523 -16.73 10.46 26.47
C GLY A 523 -16.22 11.64 27.29
N GLN A 524 -15.00 11.55 27.86
CA GLN A 524 -14.36 12.59 28.66
C GLN A 524 -13.03 13.10 28.10
N ARG A 525 -12.58 12.55 26.95
CA ARG A 525 -11.32 12.94 26.30
C ARG A 525 -11.41 14.30 25.63
N VAL A 526 -12.57 14.60 25.00
CA VAL A 526 -12.82 15.89 24.35
C VAL A 526 -13.35 16.89 25.38
N GLN A 527 -12.53 17.89 25.67
CA GLN A 527 -12.84 18.96 26.59
C GLN A 527 -12.64 20.32 25.90
N ASP A 528 -13.26 21.35 26.43
CA ASP A 528 -13.13 22.72 25.92
C ASP A 528 -13.46 22.86 24.42
N LEU A 529 -14.48 22.14 23.97
CA LEU A 529 -14.90 22.19 22.57
C LEU A 529 -15.51 23.57 22.26
N ARG A 530 -14.87 24.28 21.30
CA ARG A 530 -15.25 25.66 20.95
C ARG A 530 -15.36 25.83 19.45
N ILE A 531 -16.34 26.65 19.03
CA ILE A 531 -16.47 27.13 17.66
C ILE A 531 -16.42 28.67 17.70
N ASP A 532 -15.52 29.27 16.91
CA ASP A 532 -15.24 30.71 16.92
C ASP A 532 -14.93 31.25 18.34
N GLY A 533 -14.23 30.45 19.15
CA GLY A 533 -13.87 30.76 20.52
C GLY A 533 -15.02 30.61 21.54
N GLN A 534 -16.24 30.33 21.10
CA GLN A 534 -17.41 30.14 21.99
C GLN A 534 -17.60 28.66 22.35
N PRO A 535 -17.93 28.33 23.60
CA PRO A 535 -18.25 26.97 24.00
C PRO A 535 -19.41 26.41 23.17
N VAL A 536 -19.32 25.13 22.81
CA VAL A 536 -20.38 24.45 22.05
C VAL A 536 -21.51 24.03 22.97
N ASP A 537 -22.71 24.50 22.67
CA ASP A 537 -23.94 23.99 23.31
C ASP A 537 -24.23 22.57 22.79
N PRO A 538 -24.31 21.56 23.67
CA PRO A 538 -24.62 20.19 23.28
C PRO A 538 -25.91 20.01 22.48
N ALA A 539 -26.94 20.85 22.72
CA ALA A 539 -28.23 20.78 22.05
C ALA A 539 -28.30 21.58 20.74
N ALA A 540 -27.33 22.47 20.50
CA ALA A 540 -27.35 23.32 19.31
C ALA A 540 -27.19 22.49 18.02
N ALA A 541 -28.04 22.76 17.02
CA ALA A 541 -27.84 22.25 15.66
C ALA A 541 -26.73 23.04 14.96
N ILE A 542 -25.68 22.37 14.56
CA ILE A 542 -24.47 22.99 14.02
C ILE A 542 -24.20 22.44 12.63
N ARG A 543 -24.10 23.36 11.66
CA ARG A 543 -23.70 23.01 10.28
C ARG A 543 -22.18 23.01 10.16
N PHE A 544 -21.64 22.00 9.50
CA PHE A 544 -20.21 21.89 9.26
C PHE A 544 -19.93 21.10 7.98
N THR A 545 -18.68 21.17 7.52
CA THR A 545 -18.24 20.55 6.28
C THR A 545 -17.29 19.39 6.54
N VAL A 546 -17.46 18.33 5.78
CA VAL A 546 -16.52 17.22 5.60
C VAL A 546 -16.44 16.86 4.12
N ASN A 547 -15.45 16.07 3.72
CA ASN A 547 -15.44 15.50 2.39
C ASN A 547 -16.43 14.34 2.24
N SER A 548 -16.80 13.98 1.01
CA SER A 548 -17.79 12.93 0.72
C SER A 548 -17.42 11.56 1.30
N PHE A 549 -16.15 11.20 1.30
CA PHE A 549 -15.65 9.97 1.92
C PHE A 549 -16.01 9.92 3.43
N MET A 550 -15.71 10.99 4.17
CA MET A 550 -16.08 11.09 5.58
C MET A 550 -17.61 11.10 5.78
N ALA A 551 -18.34 11.88 4.97
CA ALA A 551 -19.79 11.99 5.03
C ALA A 551 -20.50 10.64 4.90
N ASP A 552 -19.93 9.72 4.13
CA ASP A 552 -20.42 8.37 3.94
C ASP A 552 -19.89 7.37 4.97
N GLY A 553 -19.21 7.86 6.02
CA GLY A 553 -18.76 7.08 7.18
C GLY A 553 -17.37 6.47 7.01
N GLY A 554 -16.58 6.97 6.06
CA GLY A 554 -15.16 6.60 5.88
C GLY A 554 -14.35 6.81 7.16
N ASP A 555 -13.20 6.14 7.26
CA ASP A 555 -12.38 6.05 8.48
C ASP A 555 -13.16 5.56 9.72
N GLY A 556 -14.31 4.91 9.46
CA GLY A 556 -15.21 4.40 10.48
C GLY A 556 -15.99 5.47 11.23
N LEU A 557 -16.13 6.69 10.69
CA LEU A 557 -16.90 7.80 11.24
C LEU A 557 -18.40 7.61 10.97
N SER A 558 -18.96 6.48 11.39
CA SER A 558 -20.34 6.06 11.07
C SER A 558 -21.42 7.06 11.50
N LEU A 559 -21.12 7.89 12.52
CA LEU A 559 -22.04 8.93 12.99
C LEU A 559 -22.33 9.98 11.90
N LEU A 560 -21.36 10.25 11.01
CA LEU A 560 -21.54 11.20 9.91
C LEU A 560 -22.61 10.79 8.90
N ARG A 561 -22.94 9.48 8.80
CA ARG A 561 -24.08 9.01 7.99
C ARG A 561 -25.42 9.52 8.49
N GLN A 562 -25.51 9.92 9.75
CA GLN A 562 -26.71 10.45 10.39
C GLN A 562 -26.84 11.98 10.23
N GLY A 563 -25.84 12.61 9.58
CA GLY A 563 -25.86 14.04 9.33
C GLY A 563 -27.10 14.47 8.54
N ARG A 564 -27.81 15.46 9.08
CA ARG A 564 -29.06 16.00 8.54
C ARG A 564 -28.79 17.14 7.56
N GLU A 565 -29.74 17.48 6.73
CA GLU A 565 -29.72 18.63 5.79
C GLU A 565 -28.43 18.65 4.94
N ARG A 566 -28.07 17.49 4.39
CA ARG A 566 -26.87 17.33 3.57
C ARG A 566 -26.96 18.17 2.30
N LEU A 567 -25.92 18.96 2.04
CA LEU A 567 -25.75 19.75 0.84
C LEU A 567 -24.40 19.40 0.20
N GLY A 568 -24.43 18.92 -1.04
CA GLY A 568 -23.22 18.70 -1.84
C GLY A 568 -22.63 20.01 -2.35
N GLY A 569 -21.31 20.11 -2.34
CA GLY A 569 -20.54 21.25 -2.83
C GLY A 569 -19.60 20.89 -3.96
N GLU A 570 -18.67 21.80 -4.25
CA GLU A 570 -17.58 21.61 -5.22
C GLU A 570 -16.60 20.51 -4.79
N LEU A 571 -15.66 20.16 -5.68
CA LEU A 571 -14.57 19.24 -5.34
C LEU A 571 -13.63 19.87 -4.30
N ASP A 572 -13.14 19.08 -3.39
CA ASP A 572 -12.23 19.49 -2.32
C ASP A 572 -10.91 20.08 -2.87
N ILE A 573 -10.45 19.57 -4.01
CA ILE A 573 -9.28 20.13 -4.70
C ILE A 573 -9.56 21.53 -5.30
N ASP A 574 -10.76 21.77 -5.82
CA ASP A 574 -11.14 23.06 -6.39
C ASP A 574 -11.30 24.11 -5.27
N ALA A 575 -11.85 23.72 -4.13
CA ALA A 575 -11.90 24.54 -2.93
C ALA A 575 -10.50 24.97 -2.48
N LEU A 576 -9.55 24.04 -2.46
CA LEU A 576 -8.17 24.34 -2.08
C LEU A 576 -7.47 25.26 -3.09
N VAL A 577 -7.63 25.00 -4.38
CA VAL A 577 -7.11 25.87 -5.46
C VAL A 577 -7.68 27.29 -5.35
N SER A 578 -8.98 27.40 -5.06
CA SER A 578 -9.64 28.70 -4.87
C SER A 578 -9.11 29.44 -3.63
N PHE A 579 -8.91 28.73 -2.55
CA PHE A 579 -8.37 29.27 -1.30
C PHE A 579 -6.94 29.79 -1.44
N LEU A 580 -6.07 29.05 -2.12
CA LEU A 580 -4.67 29.43 -2.35
C LEU A 580 -4.51 30.70 -3.21
N LYS A 581 -5.50 31.06 -4.02
CA LYS A 581 -5.51 32.31 -4.81
C LYS A 581 -5.72 33.54 -3.93
N THR A 582 -6.44 33.40 -2.82
CA THR A 582 -6.92 34.51 -1.99
C THR A 582 -6.22 34.63 -0.65
N THR A 583 -5.56 33.55 -0.19
CA THR A 583 -4.98 33.47 1.16
C THR A 583 -3.49 33.18 1.08
N PRO A 584 -2.63 34.22 1.17
CA PRO A 584 -1.22 34.09 0.87
C PRO A 584 -0.37 33.41 1.95
N SER A 585 -0.88 33.22 3.15
CA SER A 585 -0.12 32.58 4.24
C SER A 585 -1.05 31.91 5.24
N PRO A 586 -0.91 30.60 5.43
CA PRO A 586 -1.63 29.88 6.47
C PRO A 586 -0.99 30.10 7.84
N SER A 587 -1.83 30.16 8.86
CA SER A 587 -1.40 30.28 10.23
C SER A 587 -0.91 28.94 10.79
N ALA A 588 0.14 29.00 11.61
CA ALA A 588 0.70 27.85 12.36
C ALA A 588 0.03 27.68 13.75
N ASP A 589 -1.28 27.97 13.86
CA ASP A 589 -2.03 27.92 15.12
C ASP A 589 -2.35 26.49 15.57
N GLU A 590 -2.28 26.24 16.86
CA GLU A 590 -2.74 24.98 17.47
C GLU A 590 -4.26 25.00 17.66
N ARG A 591 -4.94 24.00 17.08
CA ARG A 591 -6.40 23.84 17.14
C ARG A 591 -6.82 22.68 18.01
N VAL A 592 -5.93 21.70 18.18
CA VAL A 592 -6.10 20.55 19.04
C VAL A 592 -4.95 20.53 20.04
N VAL A 593 -5.24 20.76 21.32
CA VAL A 593 -4.27 20.69 22.40
C VAL A 593 -4.33 19.31 23.03
N ILE A 594 -3.25 18.52 22.88
CA ILE A 594 -3.18 17.17 23.46
C ILE A 594 -2.51 17.22 24.82
N VAL A 595 -3.24 16.74 25.82
CA VAL A 595 -2.78 16.60 27.20
C VAL A 595 -2.53 15.12 27.50
N ASN A 596 -1.30 14.77 27.80
CA ASN A 596 -0.88 13.38 28.04
C ASN A 596 -0.88 12.97 29.53
N ASP A 597 -1.21 13.88 30.43
CA ASP A 597 -1.17 13.68 31.88
C ASP A 597 -2.34 12.87 32.43
#